data_944bf64c856149112dd4ca39dec6dbb3
#
_entry.id   944bf64c856149112dd4ca39dec6dbb3
#
_cell.length_a   1.000
_cell.length_b   1.000
_cell.length_c   1.000
_cell.angle_alpha   90.00
_cell.angle_beta   90.00
_cell.angle_gamma   90.00
#
_symmetry.space_group_name_H-M   'P 1'
#
loop_
_entity.id
_entity.type
_entity.pdbx_description
1 polymer ?
#
loop_
_entity_poly.entity_id
_entity_poly.type
_entity_poly.pdbx_seq_one_letter_code
_entity_poly.pdbx_strand_id
1 'polypeptide(L)'
;PDMTDPLAIQIGSVASLTTQGPSVNMAMSITSATNFYQLINGTNDPVPATKAGKELTFIRTVAKQTQQYAGSITAAAARVTVQSNYPANNSLADQLKIVSRLIKGGLKTRVYMVSFGGFDNHSLQTTATDTTVGTHATLLGRVSDAIKAFQDDLVYLGTEDRVVGMTFSEFGRRIKSNS
;
A
#
# COMPACT_ATOMS: atom_id res chain seq x y z
N PRO A 1 22.26 -9.22 -2.65
CA PRO A 1 22.71 -7.91 -2.22
C PRO A 1 21.87 -7.49 -1.02
N ASP A 2 22.54 -7.20 0.08
CA ASP A 2 21.90 -6.76 1.33
C ASP A 2 21.26 -5.39 1.09
N MET A 3 19.95 -5.39 0.85
CA MET A 3 19.21 -4.14 0.71
C MET A 3 18.87 -3.62 2.11
N THR A 4 19.26 -2.38 2.38
CA THR A 4 18.95 -1.71 3.65
C THR A 4 17.48 -1.32 3.77
N ASP A 5 16.79 -1.24 2.63
CA ASP A 5 15.38 -0.85 2.53
C ASP A 5 14.59 -1.91 1.74
N PRO A 6 13.31 -2.12 2.03
CA PRO A 6 12.49 -3.08 1.31
C PRO A 6 12.34 -2.67 -0.17
N LEU A 7 12.38 -3.64 -1.08
CA LEU A 7 12.23 -3.40 -2.51
C LEU A 7 10.83 -2.85 -2.84
N ALA A 8 9.82 -3.42 -2.20
CA ALA A 8 8.42 -3.03 -2.36
C ALA A 8 7.72 -2.91 -1.01
N ILE A 9 6.82 -1.95 -0.90
CA ILE A 9 5.95 -1.77 0.26
C ILE A 9 4.51 -1.71 -0.21
N GLN A 10 3.67 -2.54 0.40
CA GLN A 10 2.23 -2.41 0.30
C GLN A 10 1.68 -1.72 1.55
N ILE A 11 0.86 -0.71 1.34
CA ILE A 11 0.13 -0.09 2.44
C ILE A 11 -1.17 -0.87 2.62
N GLY A 12 -1.29 -1.56 3.75
CA GLY A 12 -2.44 -2.43 4.05
C GLY A 12 -2.05 -3.57 4.98
N SER A 13 -3.02 -4.41 5.34
CA SER A 13 -2.83 -5.53 6.28
C SER A 13 -2.31 -6.81 5.63
N VAL A 14 -2.39 -6.93 4.31
CA VAL A 14 -2.05 -8.17 3.57
C VAL A 14 -1.20 -7.82 2.35
N ALA A 15 -0.10 -8.53 2.17
CA ALA A 15 0.72 -8.41 0.95
C ALA A 15 -0.01 -9.04 -0.25
N SER A 16 -0.10 -8.30 -1.34
CA SER A 16 -0.71 -8.79 -2.58
C SER A 16 0.12 -9.89 -3.23
N LEU A 17 -0.55 -10.84 -3.87
CA LEU A 17 0.09 -11.86 -4.72
C LEU A 17 0.91 -11.24 -5.86
N THR A 18 0.57 -10.04 -6.33
CA THR A 18 1.31 -9.33 -7.37
C THR A 18 2.74 -8.98 -6.97
N THR A 19 3.04 -8.99 -5.68
CA THR A 19 4.38 -8.71 -5.13
C THR A 19 5.15 -9.96 -4.75
N GLN A 20 4.58 -11.14 -4.99
CA GLN A 20 5.24 -12.41 -4.74
C GLN A 20 6.15 -12.79 -5.90
N GLY A 21 7.44 -13.00 -5.60
CA GLY A 21 8.38 -13.61 -6.53
C GLY A 21 8.29 -15.14 -6.52
N PRO A 22 8.99 -15.82 -7.42
CA PRO A 22 8.95 -17.29 -7.54
C PRO A 22 9.35 -18.05 -6.26
N SER A 23 10.19 -17.45 -5.44
CA SER A 23 10.75 -18.08 -4.24
C SER A 23 10.69 -17.20 -2.98
N VAL A 24 10.43 -15.89 -3.13
CA VAL A 24 10.47 -14.92 -2.02
C VAL A 24 9.39 -13.87 -2.22
N ASN A 25 8.71 -13.49 -1.15
CA ASN A 25 7.86 -12.32 -1.15
C ASN A 25 8.76 -11.06 -1.17
N MET A 26 8.63 -10.23 -2.19
CA MET A 26 9.44 -9.02 -2.38
C MET A 26 8.85 -7.79 -1.70
N ALA A 27 7.60 -7.87 -1.25
CA ALA A 27 6.93 -6.76 -0.60
C ALA A 27 6.74 -6.99 0.89
N MET A 28 6.84 -5.91 1.61
CA MET A 28 6.46 -5.78 2.99
C MET A 28 5.10 -5.08 3.09
N SER A 29 4.19 -5.59 3.90
CA SER A 29 2.94 -4.90 4.21
C SER A 29 3.08 -4.08 5.48
N ILE A 30 2.62 -2.83 5.43
CA ILE A 30 2.55 -1.95 6.59
C ILE A 30 1.19 -1.25 6.64
N THR A 31 0.64 -1.08 7.83
CA THR A 31 -0.57 -0.28 8.06
C THR A 31 -0.25 1.12 8.59
N SER A 32 0.96 1.29 9.11
CA SER A 32 1.46 2.56 9.66
C SER A 32 2.95 2.66 9.40
N ALA A 33 3.44 3.86 9.15
CA ALA A 33 4.87 4.11 9.00
C ALA A 33 5.60 4.29 10.35
N THR A 34 4.88 4.33 11.45
CA THR A 34 5.44 4.61 12.79
C THR A 34 5.21 3.50 13.80
N ASN A 35 4.20 2.66 13.60
CA ASN A 35 3.82 1.62 14.55
C ASN A 35 4.13 0.23 13.97
N PHE A 36 5.16 -0.40 14.50
CA PHE A 36 5.53 -1.77 14.18
C PHE A 36 5.38 -2.66 15.40
N TYR A 37 4.83 -3.86 15.22
CA TYR A 37 4.82 -4.87 16.27
C TYR A 37 6.22 -5.39 16.48
N GLN A 38 6.68 -5.35 17.73
CA GLN A 38 7.93 -6.01 18.10
C GLN A 38 7.71 -7.52 18.14
N LEU A 39 8.62 -8.27 17.54
CA LEU A 39 8.64 -9.72 17.65
C LEU A 39 9.04 -10.14 19.05
N ILE A 40 8.21 -10.98 19.65
CA ILE A 40 8.51 -11.63 20.93
C ILE A 40 9.67 -12.64 20.74
N ASN A 41 10.43 -12.88 21.78
CA ASN A 41 11.51 -13.88 21.84
C ASN A 41 11.03 -15.26 21.33
N GLY A 42 11.92 -16.06 20.73
CA GLY A 42 11.60 -17.40 20.25
C GLY A 42 11.50 -17.54 18.73
N THR A 43 11.74 -16.49 17.96
CA THR A 43 11.74 -16.55 16.50
C THR A 43 12.89 -17.37 15.89
N ASN A 44 13.90 -17.71 16.70
CA ASN A 44 15.05 -18.53 16.33
C ASN A 44 14.97 -19.98 16.83
N ASP A 45 13.91 -20.35 17.55
CA ASP A 45 13.76 -21.70 18.06
C ASP A 45 13.63 -22.73 16.91
N PRO A 46 14.13 -23.95 17.07
CA PRO A 46 13.98 -25.00 16.07
C PRO A 46 12.52 -25.21 15.66
N VAL A 47 12.28 -25.41 14.38
CA VAL A 47 10.95 -25.67 13.84
C VAL A 47 10.82 -27.14 13.49
N PRO A 48 9.68 -27.78 13.79
CA PRO A 48 9.46 -29.18 13.41
C PRO A 48 9.51 -29.37 11.89
N ALA A 49 10.06 -30.48 11.43
CA ALA A 49 10.11 -30.84 9.99
C ALA A 49 8.75 -31.32 9.46
N THR A 50 7.69 -30.57 9.73
CA THR A 50 6.30 -30.84 9.33
C THR A 50 5.77 -29.74 8.43
N LYS A 51 4.59 -29.94 7.85
CA LYS A 51 3.90 -28.89 7.08
C LYS A 51 3.67 -27.64 7.93
N ALA A 52 3.20 -27.80 9.15
CA ALA A 52 3.03 -26.69 10.10
C ALA A 52 4.35 -25.99 10.43
N GLY A 53 5.46 -26.74 10.53
CA GLY A 53 6.78 -26.15 10.71
C GLY A 53 7.25 -25.32 9.53
N LYS A 54 6.91 -25.69 8.29
CA LYS A 54 7.20 -24.87 7.10
C LYS A 54 6.41 -23.57 7.11
N GLU A 55 5.14 -23.61 7.48
CA GLU A 55 4.29 -22.43 7.63
C GLU A 55 4.81 -21.50 8.74
N LEU A 56 5.19 -22.06 9.88
CA LEU A 56 5.81 -21.31 10.98
C LEU A 56 7.12 -20.65 10.57
N THR A 57 7.96 -21.34 9.79
CA THR A 57 9.21 -20.79 9.24
C THR A 57 8.90 -19.60 8.33
N PHE A 58 7.88 -19.70 7.48
CA PHE A 58 7.45 -18.61 6.62
C PHE A 58 7.00 -17.39 7.43
N ILE A 59 6.12 -17.58 8.41
CA ILE A 59 5.64 -16.52 9.31
C ILE A 59 6.80 -15.84 10.01
N ARG A 60 7.74 -16.61 10.56
CA ARG A 60 8.93 -16.07 11.23
C ARG A 60 9.85 -15.30 10.28
N THR A 61 9.97 -15.75 9.04
CA THR A 61 10.76 -15.05 8.01
C THR A 61 10.14 -13.69 7.67
N VAL A 62 8.84 -13.65 7.44
CA VAL A 62 8.11 -12.39 7.19
C VAL A 62 8.24 -11.44 8.39
N ALA A 63 8.11 -11.97 9.60
CA ALA A 63 8.22 -11.19 10.81
C ALA A 63 9.64 -10.61 11.00
N LYS A 64 10.70 -11.38 10.73
CA LYS A 64 12.10 -10.91 10.76
C LYS A 64 12.37 -9.83 9.70
N GLN A 65 11.86 -9.99 8.49
CA GLN A 65 11.97 -8.98 7.44
C GLN A 65 11.28 -7.68 7.84
N THR A 66 10.08 -7.78 8.42
CA THR A 66 9.34 -6.63 8.94
C THR A 66 10.18 -5.87 9.98
N GLN A 67 10.78 -6.60 10.91
CA GLN A 67 11.60 -6.00 11.97
C GLN A 67 12.91 -5.40 11.43
N GLN A 68 13.53 -6.02 10.44
CA GLN A 68 14.74 -5.53 9.78
C GLN A 68 14.53 -4.14 9.15
N TYR A 69 13.39 -3.93 8.51
CA TYR A 69 13.09 -2.68 7.80
C TYR A 69 12.32 -1.65 8.65
N ALA A 70 11.78 -2.04 9.80
CA ALA A 70 11.00 -1.15 10.66
C ALA A 70 11.77 0.12 11.03
N GLY A 71 13.06 -0.03 11.35
CA GLY A 71 13.93 1.10 11.70
C GLY A 71 14.09 2.10 10.56
N SER A 72 14.37 1.63 9.32
CA SER A 72 14.54 2.51 8.15
C SER A 72 13.25 3.19 7.76
N ILE A 73 12.11 2.48 7.82
CA ILE A 73 10.79 3.04 7.54
C ILE A 73 10.40 4.11 8.56
N THR A 74 10.56 3.83 9.85
CA THR A 74 10.27 4.79 10.92
C THR A 74 11.18 6.02 10.82
N ALA A 75 12.46 5.83 10.56
CA ALA A 75 13.40 6.92 10.38
C ALA A 75 13.07 7.78 9.17
N ALA A 76 12.67 7.18 8.05
CA ALA A 76 12.22 7.89 6.87
C ALA A 76 10.95 8.72 7.18
N ALA A 77 9.95 8.09 7.80
CA ALA A 77 8.72 8.77 8.17
C ALA A 77 8.94 9.94 9.14
N ALA A 78 9.89 9.83 10.08
CA ALA A 78 10.20 10.87 11.05
C ALA A 78 10.85 12.13 10.44
N ARG A 79 11.47 12.01 9.25
CA ARG A 79 12.09 13.14 8.56
C ARG A 79 11.08 14.10 7.93
N VAL A 80 9.82 13.69 7.81
CA VAL A 80 8.76 14.47 7.18
C VAL A 80 7.69 14.79 8.20
N THR A 81 7.70 16.02 8.68
CA THR A 81 6.77 16.49 9.72
C THR A 81 5.57 17.24 9.15
N VAL A 82 5.69 17.77 7.92
CA VAL A 82 4.64 18.54 7.26
C VAL A 82 4.40 17.96 5.86
N GLN A 83 3.16 17.84 5.49
CA GLN A 83 2.68 17.41 4.18
C GLN A 83 1.53 18.30 3.73
N SER A 84 1.17 18.26 2.44
CA SER A 84 0.00 18.96 1.95
C SER A 84 -1.30 18.37 2.49
N ASN A 85 -2.42 19.00 2.18
CA ASN A 85 -3.72 18.54 2.65
C ASN A 85 -4.21 17.34 1.83
N TYR A 86 -4.75 16.36 2.53
CA TYR A 86 -5.43 15.20 1.95
C TYR A 86 -6.91 15.20 2.33
N PRO A 87 -7.81 14.71 1.45
CA PRO A 87 -9.22 14.62 1.75
C PRO A 87 -9.47 13.66 2.92
N ALA A 88 -10.32 14.09 3.87
CA ALA A 88 -10.72 13.26 4.98
C ALA A 88 -11.63 12.10 4.53
N ASN A 89 -11.69 11.02 5.32
CA ASN A 89 -12.54 9.85 5.07
C ASN A 89 -12.29 9.18 3.70
N ASN A 90 -11.07 9.24 3.21
CA ASN A 90 -10.64 8.61 1.98
C ASN A 90 -9.43 7.70 2.26
N SER A 91 -9.68 6.40 2.38
CA SER A 91 -8.64 5.43 2.73
C SER A 91 -7.51 5.33 1.70
N LEU A 92 -7.77 5.65 0.42
CA LEU A 92 -6.73 5.72 -0.60
C LEU A 92 -5.82 6.94 -0.38
N ALA A 93 -6.42 8.08 -0.02
CA ALA A 93 -5.68 9.28 0.31
C ALA A 93 -4.78 9.07 1.53
N ASP A 94 -5.28 8.39 2.57
CA ASP A 94 -4.50 8.05 3.76
C ASP A 94 -3.28 7.17 3.42
N GLN A 95 -3.48 6.17 2.55
CA GLN A 95 -2.39 5.31 2.09
C GLN A 95 -1.35 6.09 1.28
N LEU A 96 -1.80 6.92 0.32
CA LEU A 96 -0.91 7.73 -0.52
C LEU A 96 -0.13 8.77 0.30
N LYS A 97 -0.72 9.29 1.37
CA LYS A 97 -0.05 10.17 2.33
C LYS A 97 1.13 9.48 3.02
N ILE A 98 0.99 8.20 3.35
CA ILE A 98 2.11 7.41 3.89
C ILE A 98 3.20 7.26 2.81
N VAL A 99 2.82 6.95 1.57
CA VAL A 99 3.76 6.76 0.46
C VAL A 99 4.60 8.02 0.21
N SER A 100 3.97 9.18 0.04
CA SER A 100 4.69 10.45 -0.20
C SER A 100 5.66 10.79 0.93
N ARG A 101 5.25 10.53 2.16
CA ARG A 101 6.08 10.70 3.35
C ARG A 101 7.34 9.83 3.33
N LEU A 102 7.21 8.55 2.95
CA LEU A 102 8.33 7.63 2.87
C LEU A 102 9.29 7.97 1.73
N ILE A 103 8.76 8.38 0.56
CA ILE A 103 9.55 8.84 -0.58
C ILE A 103 10.38 10.08 -0.21
N LYS A 104 9.74 11.10 0.37
CA LYS A 104 10.44 12.32 0.82
C LYS A 104 11.43 12.03 1.93
N GLY A 105 11.10 11.10 2.81
CA GLY A 105 12.00 10.67 3.89
C GLY A 105 13.26 9.95 3.42
N GLY A 106 13.38 9.67 2.13
CA GLY A 106 14.58 9.10 1.50
C GLY A 106 14.65 7.59 1.57
N LEU A 107 13.53 6.90 1.79
CA LEU A 107 13.46 5.45 1.69
C LEU A 107 13.73 5.03 0.22
N LYS A 108 14.60 4.05 0.03
CA LYS A 108 15.03 3.60 -1.30
C LYS A 108 14.10 2.54 -1.91
N THR A 109 12.94 2.34 -1.35
CA THR A 109 11.88 1.48 -1.88
C THR A 109 11.48 1.94 -3.28
N ARG A 110 11.40 1.00 -4.22
CA ARG A 110 11.13 1.30 -5.64
C ARG A 110 9.66 1.15 -6.01
N VAL A 111 8.94 0.29 -5.32
CA VAL A 111 7.54 -0.02 -5.62
C VAL A 111 6.69 0.20 -4.38
N TYR A 112 5.69 1.04 -4.50
CA TYR A 112 4.64 1.20 -3.49
C TYR A 112 3.32 0.73 -4.07
N MET A 113 2.59 -0.06 -3.31
CA MET A 113 1.28 -0.55 -3.69
C MET A 113 0.25 -0.09 -2.68
N VAL A 114 -0.82 0.50 -3.18
CA VAL A 114 -1.99 0.92 -2.42
C VAL A 114 -3.23 0.30 -3.04
N SER A 115 -4.29 0.12 -2.27
CA SER A 115 -5.51 -0.51 -2.77
C SER A 115 -6.74 0.25 -2.30
N PHE A 116 -7.74 0.30 -3.17
CA PHE A 116 -9.03 0.91 -2.89
C PHE A 116 -10.13 0.01 -3.43
N GLY A 117 -11.03 -0.42 -2.56
CA GLY A 117 -12.09 -1.36 -2.87
C GLY A 117 -13.46 -0.70 -3.05
N GLY A 118 -14.49 -1.56 -3.18
CA GLY A 118 -15.88 -1.14 -3.29
C GLY A 118 -16.40 -1.01 -4.71
N PHE A 119 -15.60 -1.40 -5.73
CA PHE A 119 -15.99 -1.29 -7.16
C PHE A 119 -16.88 -2.42 -7.66
N ASP A 120 -17.08 -3.47 -6.88
CA ASP A 120 -18.02 -4.55 -7.23
C ASP A 120 -19.47 -4.10 -6.99
N ASN A 121 -19.91 -3.16 -7.84
CA ASN A 121 -21.25 -2.58 -7.80
C ASN A 121 -22.16 -3.30 -8.78
N HIS A 122 -23.14 -4.02 -8.27
CA HIS A 122 -24.14 -4.75 -9.07
C HIS A 122 -25.35 -3.90 -9.43
N SER A 123 -25.56 -2.77 -8.74
CA SER A 123 -26.68 -1.84 -8.96
C SER A 123 -26.33 -0.43 -8.49
N LEU A 124 -27.15 0.53 -8.84
CA LEU A 124 -27.01 1.94 -8.41
C LEU A 124 -25.63 2.55 -8.73
N GLN A 125 -25.02 2.12 -9.81
CA GLN A 125 -23.71 2.64 -10.22
C GLN A 125 -23.76 4.14 -10.48
N THR A 126 -24.81 4.55 -11.22
CA THR A 126 -25.15 5.94 -11.47
C THR A 126 -26.68 6.10 -11.40
N THR A 127 -27.18 7.34 -11.38
CA THR A 127 -28.61 7.58 -11.56
C THR A 127 -28.97 7.55 -13.05
N ALA A 128 -30.26 7.30 -13.36
CA ALA A 128 -30.74 7.26 -14.74
C ALA A 128 -30.65 8.63 -15.44
N THR A 129 -30.69 9.71 -14.68
CA THR A 129 -30.71 11.10 -15.19
C THR A 129 -29.37 11.81 -15.09
N ASP A 130 -28.47 11.33 -14.23
CA ASP A 130 -27.18 11.96 -14.01
C ASP A 130 -26.11 10.90 -13.74
N THR A 131 -25.20 10.70 -14.69
CA THR A 131 -24.10 9.73 -14.59
C THR A 131 -22.97 10.18 -13.66
N THR A 132 -23.00 11.41 -13.18
CA THR A 132 -22.05 11.92 -12.17
C THR A 132 -22.48 11.65 -10.74
N VAL A 133 -23.67 11.09 -10.54
CA VAL A 133 -24.26 10.75 -9.24
C VAL A 133 -24.45 9.23 -9.14
N GLY A 134 -24.03 8.65 -8.05
CA GLY A 134 -24.15 7.22 -7.75
C GLY A 134 -22.90 6.64 -7.11
N THR A 135 -22.97 5.37 -6.76
CA THR A 135 -21.89 4.70 -6.00
C THR A 135 -20.57 4.66 -6.80
N HIS A 136 -20.65 4.31 -8.09
CA HIS A 136 -19.45 4.23 -8.92
C HIS A 136 -18.84 5.60 -9.17
N ALA A 137 -19.67 6.61 -9.47
CA ALA A 137 -19.23 7.99 -9.64
C ALA A 137 -18.55 8.53 -8.36
N THR A 138 -19.12 8.22 -7.20
CA THR A 138 -18.52 8.58 -5.88
C THR A 138 -17.16 7.92 -5.67
N LEU A 139 -17.01 6.64 -6.02
CA LEU A 139 -15.74 5.92 -5.90
C LEU A 139 -14.68 6.51 -6.83
N LEU A 140 -15.03 6.81 -8.09
CA LEU A 140 -14.11 7.46 -9.03
C LEU A 140 -13.71 8.86 -8.55
N GLY A 141 -14.64 9.63 -7.99
CA GLY A 141 -14.35 10.92 -7.35
C GLY A 141 -13.31 10.77 -6.24
N ARG A 142 -13.49 9.80 -5.33
CA ARG A 142 -12.51 9.53 -4.26
C ARG A 142 -11.13 9.14 -4.78
N VAL A 143 -11.07 8.35 -5.85
CA VAL A 143 -9.78 8.00 -6.50
C VAL A 143 -9.12 9.25 -7.07
N SER A 144 -9.89 10.07 -7.80
CA SER A 144 -9.40 11.32 -8.39
C SER A 144 -8.87 12.28 -7.33
N ASP A 145 -9.63 12.50 -6.27
CA ASP A 145 -9.24 13.39 -5.17
C ASP A 145 -7.98 12.90 -4.45
N ALA A 146 -7.86 11.59 -4.22
CA ALA A 146 -6.70 11.00 -3.59
C ALA A 146 -5.43 11.13 -4.46
N ILE A 147 -5.55 10.87 -5.76
CA ILE A 147 -4.43 11.02 -6.71
C ILE A 147 -4.03 12.49 -6.83
N LYS A 148 -5.00 13.40 -6.93
CA LYS A 148 -4.70 14.84 -6.96
C LYS A 148 -3.96 15.29 -5.70
N ALA A 149 -4.46 14.94 -4.52
CA ALA A 149 -3.80 15.29 -3.26
C ALA A 149 -2.38 14.71 -3.16
N PHE A 150 -2.17 13.50 -3.67
CA PHE A 150 -0.85 12.88 -3.73
C PHE A 150 0.10 13.66 -4.66
N GLN A 151 -0.36 14.05 -5.85
CA GLN A 151 0.45 14.85 -6.77
C GLN A 151 0.78 16.22 -6.19
N ASP A 152 -0.20 16.90 -5.59
CA ASP A 152 0.01 18.18 -4.91
C ASP A 152 1.05 18.05 -3.78
N ASP A 153 1.02 16.94 -3.03
CA ASP A 153 1.99 16.68 -1.96
C ASP A 153 3.38 16.37 -2.50
N LEU A 154 3.49 15.60 -3.59
CA LEU A 154 4.79 15.35 -4.24
C LEU A 154 5.44 16.67 -4.71
N VAL A 155 4.66 17.57 -5.32
CA VAL A 155 5.13 18.92 -5.71
C VAL A 155 5.55 19.71 -4.48
N TYR A 156 4.71 19.77 -3.45
CA TYR A 156 5.02 20.46 -2.19
C TYR A 156 6.31 19.95 -1.54
N LEU A 157 6.54 18.63 -1.63
CA LEU A 157 7.72 17.96 -1.09
C LEU A 157 8.93 18.00 -2.04
N GLY A 158 8.78 18.44 -3.30
CA GLY A 158 9.84 18.48 -4.31
C GLY A 158 10.34 17.10 -4.70
N THR A 159 9.41 16.16 -4.95
CA THR A 159 9.71 14.77 -5.30
C THR A 159 8.94 14.26 -6.52
N GLU A 160 8.18 15.12 -7.19
CA GLU A 160 7.28 14.79 -8.31
C GLU A 160 8.00 14.15 -9.49
N ASP A 161 9.19 14.60 -9.84
CA ASP A 161 9.99 14.09 -10.96
C ASP A 161 10.53 12.64 -10.73
N ARG A 162 10.35 12.12 -9.53
CA ARG A 162 10.87 10.79 -9.13
C ARG A 162 9.81 9.72 -9.05
N VAL A 163 8.54 10.08 -9.29
CA VAL A 163 7.41 9.20 -9.04
C VAL A 163 6.56 9.02 -10.28
N VAL A 164 6.33 7.76 -10.64
CA VAL A 164 5.38 7.38 -11.69
C VAL A 164 4.27 6.56 -11.04
N GLY A 165 3.02 6.99 -11.23
CA GLY A 165 1.83 6.29 -10.75
C GLY A 165 1.16 5.50 -11.87
N MET A 166 0.66 4.31 -11.53
CA MET A 166 -0.13 3.47 -12.43
C MET A 166 -1.33 2.91 -11.67
N THR A 167 -2.49 2.98 -12.27
CA THR A 167 -3.71 2.31 -11.79
C THR A 167 -3.99 1.06 -12.58
N PHE A 168 -4.49 0.01 -11.94
CA PHE A 168 -4.97 -1.20 -12.57
C PHE A 168 -6.17 -1.76 -11.81
N SER A 169 -7.00 -2.55 -12.49
CA SER A 169 -8.20 -3.15 -11.93
C SER A 169 -8.42 -4.54 -12.53
N GLU A 170 -9.08 -5.41 -11.80
CA GLU A 170 -9.59 -6.70 -12.29
C GLU A 170 -10.86 -6.57 -13.11
N PHE A 171 -11.54 -5.42 -13.06
CA PHE A 171 -12.77 -5.16 -13.80
C PHE A 171 -12.49 -4.77 -15.26
N GLY A 172 -13.55 -4.78 -16.09
CA GLY A 172 -13.47 -4.42 -17.50
C GLY A 172 -13.72 -5.58 -18.45
N ARG A 173 -14.26 -6.70 -17.95
CA ARG A 173 -14.55 -7.88 -18.78
C ARG A 173 -15.85 -7.76 -19.61
N ARG A 174 -16.73 -6.80 -19.33
CA ARG A 174 -18.01 -6.58 -20.00
C ARG A 174 -18.18 -5.10 -20.35
N ILE A 175 -18.65 -4.86 -21.56
CA ILE A 175 -18.98 -3.50 -22.03
C ILE A 175 -20.39 -3.10 -21.55
N LYS A 176 -21.34 -4.06 -21.51
CA LYS A 176 -22.71 -3.82 -21.07
C LYS A 176 -22.83 -4.01 -19.56
N SER A 177 -23.64 -3.16 -18.93
CA SER A 177 -24.05 -3.31 -17.54
C SER A 177 -24.71 -4.68 -17.28
N ASN A 178 -24.62 -5.16 -16.06
CA ASN A 178 -25.26 -6.38 -15.59
C ASN A 178 -26.72 -6.18 -15.16
N SER A 179 -27.17 -4.97 -15.03
CA SER A 179 -28.53 -4.60 -14.63
C SER A 179 -29.28 -3.97 -15.78
#